data_ddd2a4edf569a2e74fb19134cb568a7a
#
_entry.id   ddd2a4edf569a2e74fb19134cb568a7a
#
_cell.length_a   1.000
_cell.length_b   1.000
_cell.length_c   1.000
_cell.angle_alpha   90.00
_cell.angle_beta   90.00
_cell.angle_gamma   90.00
#
_symmetry.space_group_name_H-M   'P 1'
#
loop_
_entity.id
_entity.type
_entity.pdbx_description
1 polymer ?
#
loop_
_entity_poly.entity_id
_entity_poly.type
_entity_poly.pdbx_seq_one_letter_code
_entity_poly.pdbx_strand_id
1 'polypeptide(L)' 'MKLYFQNIRGVERLIAEPSNREEVVEEINKFLDDHNYKSYYTQVCEDNGRLMIDVGSWSEFFYLEGMSFEDWSKE' A
#
# COMPACT_ATOMS: atom_id res chain seq x y z
N MET A 1 10.58 3.45 5.60
CA MET A 1 9.26 2.81 5.71
C MET A 1 9.29 1.44 5.05
N LYS A 2 8.35 0.60 5.39
CA LYS A 2 8.24 -0.75 4.79
C LYS A 2 6.88 -0.91 4.16
N LEU A 3 6.86 -1.31 2.90
CA LEU A 3 5.63 -1.52 2.14
C LEU A 3 5.44 -3.02 1.89
N TYR A 4 4.27 -3.52 2.29
CA TYR A 4 3.91 -4.94 2.16
C TYR A 4 2.74 -5.09 1.20
N PHE A 5 2.71 -6.22 0.52
CA PHE A 5 1.55 -6.63 -0.26
C PHE A 5 0.93 -7.87 0.39
N GLN A 6 -0.38 -7.81 0.64
CA GLN A 6 -1.13 -8.95 1.15
C GLN A 6 -1.92 -9.58 0.01
N ASN A 7 -1.66 -10.85 -0.26
CA ASN A 7 -2.33 -11.56 -1.34
C ASN A 7 -3.71 -12.08 -0.90
N ILE A 8 -4.42 -12.72 -1.82
CA ILE A 8 -5.76 -13.24 -1.58
C ILE A 8 -5.84 -14.25 -0.44
N ARG A 9 -4.72 -14.90 -0.11
CA ARG A 9 -4.65 -15.87 1.00
C ARG A 9 -4.33 -15.21 2.33
N GLY A 10 -4.17 -13.90 2.35
CA GLY A 10 -3.81 -13.17 3.56
C GLY A 10 -2.33 -13.19 3.89
N VAL A 11 -1.48 -13.66 2.99
CA VAL A 11 -0.04 -13.68 3.20
C VAL A 11 0.56 -12.36 2.80
N GLU A 12 1.32 -11.74 3.72
CA GLU A 12 1.99 -10.48 3.49
C GLU A 12 3.44 -10.70 3.06
N ARG A 13 3.90 -9.88 2.13
CA ARG A 13 5.27 -9.91 1.65
C ARG A 13 5.81 -8.50 1.55
N LEU A 14 7.01 -8.28 2.07
CA LEU A 14 7.70 -6.99 1.91
C LEU A 14 8.09 -6.81 0.45
N ILE A 15 7.63 -5.73 -0.18
CA ILE A 15 7.91 -5.47 -1.60
C ILE A 15 8.80 -4.27 -1.83
N ALA A 16 8.88 -3.34 -0.87
CA ALA A 16 9.70 -2.13 -1.03
C ALA A 16 9.95 -1.47 0.32
N GLU A 17 10.96 -0.59 0.35
CA GLU A 17 11.27 0.24 1.51
C GLU A 17 11.32 1.71 1.07
N PRO A 18 10.16 2.31 0.78
CA PRO A 18 10.11 3.69 0.31
C PRO A 18 10.51 4.69 1.38
N SER A 19 10.98 5.86 0.96
CA SER A 19 11.44 6.92 1.85
C SER A 19 10.37 7.98 2.13
N ASN A 20 9.35 8.07 1.27
CA ASN A 20 8.31 9.09 1.40
C ASN A 20 7.04 8.60 0.70
N ARG A 21 5.96 9.39 0.82
CA ARG A 21 4.67 9.05 0.24
C ARG A 21 4.72 8.90 -1.28
N GLU A 22 5.46 9.77 -1.95
CA GLU A 22 5.58 9.72 -3.41
C GLU A 22 6.16 8.39 -3.87
N GLU A 23 7.21 7.92 -3.19
CA GLU A 23 7.81 6.62 -3.50
C GLU A 23 6.86 5.47 -3.19
N VAL A 24 6.04 5.58 -2.15
CA VAL A 24 5.02 4.58 -1.86
C VAL A 24 4.07 4.44 -3.05
N VAL A 25 3.56 5.55 -3.56
CA VAL A 25 2.64 5.55 -4.70
C VAL A 25 3.31 4.97 -5.94
N GLU A 26 4.56 5.34 -6.21
CA GLU A 26 5.31 4.82 -7.34
C GLU A 26 5.48 3.30 -7.24
N GLU A 27 5.84 2.79 -6.07
CA GLU A 27 6.04 1.36 -5.87
C GLU A 27 4.73 0.57 -6.01
N ILE A 28 3.63 1.12 -5.51
CA ILE A 28 2.32 0.49 -5.66
C ILE A 28 1.94 0.44 -7.14
N ASN A 29 2.09 1.54 -7.87
CA ASN A 29 1.76 1.59 -9.29
C ASN A 29 2.61 0.62 -10.10
N LYS A 30 3.90 0.55 -9.80
CA LYS A 30 4.80 -0.38 -10.45
C LYS A 30 4.39 -1.83 -10.19
N PHE A 31 4.03 -2.15 -8.95
CA PHE A 31 3.57 -3.50 -8.59
C PHE A 31 2.30 -3.86 -9.35
N LEU A 32 1.34 -2.93 -9.42
CA LEU A 32 0.07 -3.16 -10.10
C LEU A 32 0.29 -3.36 -11.59
N ASP A 33 1.16 -2.58 -12.21
CA ASP A 33 1.49 -2.72 -13.63
C ASP A 33 2.15 -4.08 -13.91
N ASP A 34 3.11 -4.48 -13.06
CA ASP A 34 3.83 -5.74 -13.23
C ASP A 34 2.91 -6.96 -13.12
N HIS A 35 1.80 -6.83 -12.39
CA HIS A 35 0.86 -7.92 -12.15
C HIS A 35 -0.44 -7.77 -12.94
N ASN A 36 -0.50 -6.80 -13.86
CA ASN A 36 -1.70 -6.53 -14.67
C ASN A 36 -2.95 -6.21 -13.86
N TYR A 37 -2.79 -5.65 -12.68
CA TYR A 37 -3.91 -5.17 -11.89
C TYR A 37 -4.30 -3.77 -12.33
N LYS A 38 -5.60 -3.49 -12.29
CA LYS A 38 -6.10 -2.12 -12.52
C LYS A 38 -6.47 -1.53 -11.17
N SER A 39 -5.95 -0.33 -10.91
CA SER A 39 -6.35 0.45 -9.76
C SER A 39 -7.51 1.35 -10.16
N TYR A 40 -8.66 1.18 -9.53
CA TYR A 40 -9.82 2.01 -9.79
C TYR A 40 -9.86 3.22 -8.86
N TYR A 41 -9.41 3.05 -7.65
CA TYR A 41 -9.27 4.13 -6.68
C TYR A 41 -8.33 3.66 -5.58
N THR A 42 -7.81 4.62 -4.83
CA THR A 42 -6.98 4.35 -3.67
C THR A 42 -7.63 4.94 -2.45
N GLN A 43 -7.86 4.12 -1.45
CA GLN A 43 -8.36 4.54 -0.16
C GLN A 43 -7.37 4.09 0.90
N VAL A 44 -7.03 5.00 1.82
CA VAL A 44 -6.06 4.71 2.88
C VAL A 44 -6.76 4.83 4.22
N CYS A 45 -6.57 3.85 5.08
CA CYS A 45 -7.07 3.91 6.46
C CYS A 45 -6.04 3.34 7.42
N GLU A 46 -6.19 3.67 8.69
CA GLU A 46 -5.31 3.16 9.73
C GLU A 46 -5.81 1.80 10.20
N ASP A 47 -4.87 0.87 10.37
CA ASP A 47 -5.17 -0.48 10.84
C ASP A 47 -4.00 -1.00 11.68
N ASN A 48 -4.20 -1.10 12.99
CA ASN A 48 -3.22 -1.64 13.95
C ASN A 48 -1.84 -0.98 13.85
N GLY A 49 -1.82 0.34 13.75
CA GLY A 49 -0.57 1.09 13.68
C GLY A 49 0.10 1.12 12.31
N ARG A 50 -0.54 0.53 11.31
CA ARG A 50 -0.09 0.58 9.92
C ARG A 50 -1.14 1.29 9.08
N LEU A 51 -0.76 1.68 7.87
CA LEU A 51 -1.72 2.19 6.90
C LEU A 51 -2.12 1.04 5.97
N MET A 52 -3.40 0.79 5.85
CA MET A 52 -3.95 -0.14 4.87
C MET A 52 -4.32 0.64 3.62
N ILE A 53 -3.79 0.24 2.48
CA ILE A 53 -4.03 0.92 1.21
C ILE A 53 -4.84 0.01 0.32
N ASP A 54 -6.07 0.43 0.05
CA ASP A 54 -7.03 -0.31 -0.76
C ASP A 54 -7.00 0.27 -2.18
N VAL A 55 -6.69 -0.57 -3.15
CA VAL A 55 -6.61 -0.17 -4.56
C VAL A 55 -7.80 -0.69 -5.38
N GLY A 56 -8.87 -1.06 -4.68
CA GLY A 56 -10.09 -1.55 -5.33
C GLY A 56 -10.20 -3.06 -5.43
N SER A 57 -9.28 -3.79 -4.83
CA SER A 57 -9.36 -5.24 -4.74
C SER A 57 -10.22 -5.65 -3.54
N TRP A 58 -10.91 -6.78 -3.66
CA TRP A 58 -11.74 -7.30 -2.57
C TRP A 58 -10.93 -7.98 -1.47
N SER A 59 -9.75 -8.50 -1.81
CA SER A 59 -9.02 -9.40 -0.92
C SER A 59 -7.52 -9.12 -0.88
N GLU A 60 -7.04 -8.19 -1.68
CA GLU A 60 -5.63 -7.87 -1.79
C GLU A 60 -5.40 -6.41 -1.41
N PHE A 61 -4.46 -6.18 -0.52
CA PHE A 61 -4.22 -4.86 0.05
C PHE A 61 -2.73 -4.61 0.17
N PHE A 62 -2.38 -3.32 0.27
CA PHE A 62 -1.02 -2.94 0.64
C PHE A 62 -1.03 -2.44 2.07
N TYR A 63 0.06 -2.67 2.79
CA TYR A 63 0.24 -2.16 4.15
C TYR A 63 1.54 -1.40 4.23
N LEU A 64 1.48 -0.22 4.85
CA LEU A 64 2.65 0.64 5.01
C LEU A 64 2.97 0.82 6.49
N GLU A 65 4.21 0.50 6.88
CA GLU A 65 4.74 0.74 8.21
C GLU A 65 5.67 1.94 8.17
N GLY A 66 5.63 2.75 9.22
CA GLY A 66 6.55 3.86 9.39
C GLY A 66 6.00 5.21 9.00
N MET A 67 4.72 5.31 8.65
CA MET A 67 4.05 6.58 8.40
C MET A 67 2.69 6.58 9.07
N SER A 68 2.34 7.66 9.77
CA SER A 68 1.01 7.81 10.36
C SER A 68 -0.01 8.25 9.32
N PHE A 69 -1.29 8.01 9.61
CA PHE A 69 -2.37 8.51 8.76
C PHE A 69 -2.34 10.04 8.65
N GLU A 70 -2.02 10.70 9.75
CA GLU A 70 -1.92 12.16 9.77
C GLU A 70 -0.84 12.64 8.80
N ASP A 71 0.34 12.03 8.83
CA ASP A 71 1.43 12.40 7.93
C ASP A 71 1.09 12.09 6.47
N TRP A 72 0.43 10.97 6.22
CA TRP A 72 -0.03 10.62 4.88
C TRP A 72 -0.98 11.67 4.33
N SER A 73 -1.89 12.16 5.17
CA SER A 73 -2.91 13.13 4.76
C SER A 73 -2.37 14.54 4.51
N LYS A 74 -1.22 14.86 5.06
CA LYS A 74 -0.61 16.18 4.91
C LYS A 74 0.12 16.38 3.59
N GLU A 75 0.47 15.32 2.91
CA GLU A 75 1.26 15.41 1.66
C GLU A 75 0.41 15.48 0.41
#